data_3ddc097040e5ba149651388f6700fb70
#
_entry.id   3ddc097040e5ba149651388f6700fb70
#
_cell.length_a   1.000
_cell.length_b   1.000
_cell.length_c   1.000
_cell.angle_alpha   90.00
_cell.angle_beta   90.00
_cell.angle_gamma   90.00
#
_symmetry.space_group_name_H-M   'P 1'
#
loop_
_entity.id
_entity.type
_entity.pdbx_description
1 polymer ?
#
loop_
_entity_poly.entity_id
_entity_poly.type
_entity_poly.pdbx_seq_one_letter_code
_entity_poly.pdbx_strand_id
1 'polypeptide(L)'
;MAGRTFLLGICASALGLAASIPPQPTFYKNVLPVLQNRCQECHRPGEAAPMPFLTYQEARPWAKAIREAVVTRKMPPWPADPHFGKFRNDRSLSREEIDTIVAWADSGAQEGNPADAPKPAQFVDGWGIHKPDAVFEMPNEFAVPASGTIDYQYIVIPSGFTEDKWVDEYEARPGNRQVVHHIIAFVRPPGSKWLKDAQPGIPYVPVKEDREKRKQRRKDEDSGPPPELLVGFAPGLPPGTLRPGQAKLVKAGSDFVFQMHYTANGTAGLDRSRLGMVFAKQPPEERVYTASASNDKFEIPAGDANYEVESDITIQEQTLLVDLMPHMHLRGKDFVYTAFYPTGESEVLLRVPKYDFSWQLFYYLADQKVLPAGTRIHCVAHFDNSPNNPANPDATQTVRWGDQSWEEMMIGFFDVAMDRDKDPMDLFVEKKHGKSGD
;
A
#
# COMPACT_ATOMS: atom_id res chain seq x y z
N MET A 1 -82.27 -26.34 -26.51
CA MET A 1 -82.02 -26.13 -25.05
C MET A 1 -80.62 -25.47 -24.88
N ALA A 2 -80.65 -24.19 -24.63
CA ALA A 2 -79.39 -23.40 -24.54
C ALA A 2 -78.98 -23.20 -23.07
N GLY A 3 -77.82 -23.74 -22.68
CA GLY A 3 -77.22 -23.52 -21.34
C GLY A 3 -76.37 -22.28 -21.34
N ARG A 4 -76.73 -21.27 -20.55
CA ARG A 4 -75.97 -20.06 -20.30
C ARG A 4 -75.06 -20.31 -19.09
N THR A 5 -73.72 -20.29 -19.32
CA THR A 5 -72.71 -20.32 -18.31
C THR A 5 -72.43 -18.88 -17.87
N PHE A 6 -72.65 -18.58 -16.57
CA PHE A 6 -72.24 -17.32 -15.91
C PHE A 6 -70.76 -17.40 -15.48
N LEU A 7 -69.92 -16.53 -16.04
CA LEU A 7 -68.54 -16.30 -15.47
C LEU A 7 -68.66 -15.26 -14.38
N LEU A 8 -68.32 -15.65 -13.11
CA LEU A 8 -68.08 -14.72 -12.03
C LEU A 8 -66.64 -14.20 -12.18
N GLY A 9 -66.50 -12.93 -12.46
CA GLY A 9 -65.22 -12.23 -12.42
C GLY A 9 -64.82 -11.92 -10.98
N ILE A 10 -63.72 -12.48 -10.50
CA ILE A 10 -63.10 -12.13 -9.21
C ILE A 10 -62.20 -10.93 -9.43
N CYS A 11 -62.64 -9.73 -8.99
CA CYS A 11 -61.79 -8.55 -8.85
C CYS A 11 -60.80 -8.75 -7.68
N ALA A 12 -59.57 -9.11 -7.95
CA ALA A 12 -58.50 -9.10 -6.99
C ALA A 12 -58.03 -7.64 -6.77
N SER A 13 -58.42 -7.06 -5.64
CA SER A 13 -57.91 -5.77 -5.17
C SER A 13 -56.45 -5.92 -4.78
N ALA A 14 -55.55 -5.45 -5.62
CA ALA A 14 -54.14 -5.33 -5.27
C ALA A 14 -53.97 -4.23 -4.18
N LEU A 15 -53.88 -4.63 -2.94
CA LEU A 15 -53.39 -3.76 -1.87
C LEU A 15 -51.88 -3.46 -2.15
N GLY A 16 -51.61 -2.29 -2.73
CA GLY A 16 -50.27 -1.77 -2.85
C GLY A 16 -49.68 -1.57 -1.44
N LEU A 17 -48.75 -2.40 -1.07
CA LEU A 17 -47.86 -2.14 0.07
C LEU A 17 -47.13 -0.82 -0.24
N ALA A 18 -47.60 0.27 0.39
CA ALA A 18 -46.82 1.51 0.45
C ALA A 18 -45.52 1.19 1.14
N ALA A 19 -44.43 1.08 0.38
CA ALA A 19 -43.10 0.98 0.94
C ALA A 19 -42.89 2.19 1.87
N SER A 20 -42.75 1.95 3.16
CA SER A 20 -42.45 2.99 4.13
C SER A 20 -41.11 3.61 3.70
N ILE A 21 -41.11 4.93 3.47
CA ILE A 21 -39.89 5.70 3.21
C ILE A 21 -38.99 5.43 4.43
N PRO A 22 -37.78 4.88 4.25
CA PRO A 22 -36.87 4.64 5.36
C PRO A 22 -36.68 5.97 6.11
N PRO A 23 -36.61 5.96 7.45
CA PRO A 23 -36.35 7.17 8.22
C PRO A 23 -35.06 7.79 7.72
N GLN A 24 -35.02 9.11 7.53
CA GLN A 24 -33.84 9.83 7.07
C GLN A 24 -32.65 9.53 7.99
N PRO A 25 -31.47 9.20 7.44
CA PRO A 25 -30.28 8.92 8.26
C PRO A 25 -29.90 10.14 9.09
N THR A 26 -29.44 9.89 10.32
CA THR A 26 -28.89 10.91 11.21
C THR A 26 -27.41 10.65 11.48
N PHE A 27 -26.69 11.68 11.92
CA PHE A 27 -25.28 11.58 12.18
C PHE A 27 -24.97 10.50 13.23
N TYR A 28 -25.51 10.64 14.44
CA TYR A 28 -25.14 9.75 15.54
C TYR A 28 -25.54 8.29 15.32
N LYS A 29 -26.70 8.06 14.75
CA LYS A 29 -27.22 6.70 14.58
C LYS A 29 -26.64 5.97 13.38
N ASN A 30 -26.45 6.67 12.24
CA ASN A 30 -26.18 6.03 10.95
C ASN A 30 -24.83 6.36 10.39
N VAL A 31 -24.39 7.63 10.47
CA VAL A 31 -23.16 8.11 9.80
C VAL A 31 -21.92 7.94 10.69
N LEU A 32 -22.03 8.29 11.97
CA LEU A 32 -20.89 8.18 12.89
C LEU A 32 -20.30 6.76 12.97
N PRO A 33 -21.09 5.67 12.99
CA PRO A 33 -20.53 4.31 12.93
C PRO A 33 -19.68 4.06 11.68
N VAL A 34 -20.11 4.56 10.51
CA VAL A 34 -19.35 4.45 9.27
C VAL A 34 -18.06 5.27 9.35
N LEU A 35 -18.15 6.53 9.82
CA LEU A 35 -16.97 7.39 9.98
C LEU A 35 -15.94 6.77 10.94
N GLN A 36 -16.39 6.18 12.07
CA GLN A 36 -15.52 5.52 13.02
C GLN A 36 -14.76 4.35 12.40
N ASN A 37 -15.45 3.51 11.63
CA ASN A 37 -14.87 2.29 11.11
C ASN A 37 -14.01 2.51 9.85
N ARG A 38 -14.25 3.58 9.08
CA ARG A 38 -13.68 3.76 7.75
C ARG A 38 -12.86 5.04 7.56
N CYS A 39 -13.07 6.06 8.41
CA CYS A 39 -12.54 7.41 8.14
C CYS A 39 -11.67 7.95 9.29
N GLN A 40 -12.08 7.76 10.55
CA GLN A 40 -11.48 8.42 11.71
C GLN A 40 -10.04 7.98 12.01
N GLU A 41 -9.57 6.87 11.45
CA GLU A 41 -8.16 6.50 11.56
C GLU A 41 -7.24 7.59 11.00
N CYS A 42 -7.65 8.23 9.90
CA CYS A 42 -6.91 9.35 9.29
C CYS A 42 -7.54 10.71 9.61
N HIS A 43 -8.88 10.80 9.72
CA HIS A 43 -9.62 12.02 9.94
C HIS A 43 -9.80 12.31 11.44
N ARG A 44 -8.68 12.54 12.14
CA ARG A 44 -8.61 12.94 13.56
C ARG A 44 -7.41 13.86 13.80
N PRO A 45 -7.39 14.63 14.88
CA PRO A 45 -6.27 15.52 15.19
C PRO A 45 -4.92 14.77 15.24
N GLY A 46 -3.89 15.35 14.62
CA GLY A 46 -2.53 14.80 14.59
C GLY A 46 -2.28 13.74 13.51
N GLU A 47 -3.30 13.36 12.73
CA GLU A 47 -3.17 12.42 11.62
C GLU A 47 -3.09 13.12 10.25
N ALA A 48 -2.99 12.32 9.18
CA ALA A 48 -2.68 12.81 7.84
C ALA A 48 -3.78 13.70 7.21
N ALA A 49 -5.06 13.47 7.57
CA ALA A 49 -6.15 14.23 7.00
C ALA A 49 -6.29 15.62 7.63
N PRO A 50 -6.53 16.67 6.81
CA PRO A 50 -6.56 18.06 7.30
C PRO A 50 -7.80 18.41 8.12
N MET A 51 -8.87 17.56 8.09
CA MET A 51 -10.11 17.79 8.83
C MET A 51 -10.48 16.57 9.67
N PRO A 52 -10.76 16.72 10.98
CA PRO A 52 -11.27 15.63 11.81
C PRO A 52 -12.77 15.37 11.55
N PHE A 53 -13.23 14.14 11.83
CA PHE A 53 -14.62 13.71 11.74
C PHE A 53 -15.06 12.96 13.01
N LEU A 54 -14.59 13.38 14.17
CA LEU A 54 -14.93 12.73 15.45
C LEU A 54 -16.29 13.11 15.97
N THR A 55 -16.73 14.34 15.66
CA THR A 55 -17.98 14.93 16.14
C THR A 55 -18.87 15.40 14.99
N TYR A 56 -20.16 15.62 15.31
CA TYR A 56 -21.11 16.21 14.35
C TYR A 56 -20.64 17.59 13.87
N GLN A 57 -20.16 18.43 14.78
CA GLN A 57 -19.72 19.79 14.50
C GLN A 57 -18.52 19.80 13.55
N GLU A 58 -17.64 18.82 13.66
CA GLU A 58 -16.49 18.66 12.76
C GLU A 58 -16.89 18.12 11.38
N ALA A 59 -17.77 17.10 11.33
CA ALA A 59 -18.13 16.42 10.09
C ALA A 59 -19.18 17.18 9.26
N ARG A 60 -20.15 17.82 9.91
CA ARG A 60 -21.30 18.45 9.25
C ARG A 60 -20.93 19.52 8.21
N PRO A 61 -19.95 20.41 8.42
CA PRO A 61 -19.53 21.38 7.41
C PRO A 61 -19.04 20.72 6.11
N TRP A 62 -18.53 19.50 6.20
CA TRP A 62 -17.96 18.73 5.10
C TRP A 62 -18.94 17.74 4.46
N ALA A 63 -20.21 17.69 4.89
CA ALA A 63 -21.18 16.67 4.46
C ALA A 63 -21.25 16.50 2.93
N LYS A 64 -21.27 17.62 2.18
CA LYS A 64 -21.28 17.58 0.71
C LYS A 64 -19.98 17.04 0.12
N ALA A 65 -18.83 17.43 0.70
CA ALA A 65 -17.52 16.95 0.26
C ALA A 65 -17.32 15.46 0.59
N ILE A 66 -17.78 15.03 1.78
CA ILE A 66 -17.78 13.60 2.17
C ILE A 66 -18.63 12.79 1.16
N ARG A 67 -19.87 13.26 0.87
CA ARG A 67 -20.74 12.66 -0.13
C ARG A 67 -20.05 12.48 -1.48
N GLU A 68 -19.45 13.55 -2.00
CA GLU A 68 -18.74 13.52 -3.29
C GLU A 68 -17.58 12.53 -3.25
N ALA A 69 -16.78 12.56 -2.19
CA ALA A 69 -15.61 11.68 -2.03
C ALA A 69 -15.99 10.20 -2.00
N VAL A 70 -17.10 9.83 -1.33
CA VAL A 70 -17.54 8.44 -1.26
C VAL A 70 -18.22 7.95 -2.55
N VAL A 71 -18.99 8.82 -3.22
CA VAL A 71 -19.62 8.49 -4.51
C VAL A 71 -18.59 8.27 -5.60
N THR A 72 -17.55 9.12 -5.63
CA THR A 72 -16.44 8.99 -6.59
C THR A 72 -15.40 7.95 -6.18
N ARG A 73 -15.59 7.30 -5.02
CA ARG A 73 -14.63 6.35 -4.42
C ARG A 73 -13.23 6.92 -4.23
N LYS A 74 -13.14 8.24 -4.06
CA LYS A 74 -11.89 8.90 -3.70
C LYS A 74 -11.52 8.62 -2.25
N MET A 75 -12.52 8.46 -1.37
CA MET A 75 -12.38 8.12 0.06
C MET A 75 -13.36 7.03 0.47
N PRO A 76 -12.92 6.09 1.34
CA PRO A 76 -11.52 5.86 1.73
C PRO A 76 -10.66 5.44 0.52
N PRO A 77 -9.33 5.68 0.56
CA PRO A 77 -8.44 5.30 -0.54
C PRO A 77 -8.32 3.77 -0.60
N TRP A 78 -9.02 3.17 -1.54
CA TRP A 78 -8.98 1.74 -1.81
C TRP A 78 -9.27 1.48 -3.29
N PRO A 79 -8.25 1.60 -4.15
CA PRO A 79 -8.43 1.50 -5.60
C PRO A 79 -8.47 0.06 -6.14
N ALA A 80 -8.36 -0.98 -5.30
CA ALA A 80 -8.45 -2.37 -5.76
C ALA A 80 -9.82 -2.69 -6.34
N ASP A 81 -9.83 -3.40 -7.47
CA ASP A 81 -11.05 -3.92 -8.09
C ASP A 81 -11.64 -5.04 -7.19
N PRO A 82 -12.88 -4.89 -6.69
CA PRO A 82 -13.48 -5.84 -5.76
C PRO A 82 -13.74 -7.24 -6.33
N HIS A 83 -13.61 -7.43 -7.65
CA HIS A 83 -13.78 -8.72 -8.30
C HIS A 83 -12.55 -9.63 -8.19
N PHE A 84 -11.39 -9.09 -7.79
CA PHE A 84 -10.12 -9.80 -7.75
C PHE A 84 -9.46 -9.70 -6.38
N GLY A 85 -9.03 -10.83 -5.85
CA GLY A 85 -8.43 -10.93 -4.54
C GLY A 85 -9.42 -10.70 -3.39
N LYS A 86 -9.01 -11.05 -2.18
CA LYS A 86 -9.68 -10.71 -0.91
C LYS A 86 -8.62 -10.25 0.07
N PHE A 87 -8.81 -9.09 0.66
CA PHE A 87 -7.78 -8.45 1.47
C PHE A 87 -8.30 -8.17 2.89
N ARG A 88 -7.51 -8.52 3.92
CA ARG A 88 -7.89 -8.32 5.32
C ARG A 88 -7.94 -6.84 5.74
N ASN A 89 -7.25 -5.99 5.01
CA ASN A 89 -7.20 -4.54 5.23
C ASN A 89 -8.08 -3.76 4.25
N ASP A 90 -9.08 -4.40 3.63
CA ASP A 90 -10.05 -3.72 2.76
C ASP A 90 -10.86 -2.70 3.58
N ARG A 91 -10.70 -1.45 3.20
CA ARG A 91 -11.40 -0.31 3.81
C ARG A 91 -12.43 0.33 2.90
N SER A 92 -12.72 -0.32 1.76
CA SER A 92 -13.78 0.14 0.87
C SER A 92 -15.13 0.23 1.58
N LEU A 93 -15.96 1.16 1.14
CA LEU A 93 -17.33 1.26 1.64
C LEU A 93 -18.24 0.28 0.91
N SER A 94 -19.13 -0.36 1.67
CA SER A 94 -20.25 -1.10 1.09
C SER A 94 -21.22 -0.14 0.39
N ARG A 95 -22.06 -0.67 -0.47
CA ARG A 95 -23.11 0.11 -1.12
C ARG A 95 -24.04 0.77 -0.11
N GLU A 96 -24.40 0.05 0.96
CA GLU A 96 -25.25 0.56 2.04
C GLU A 96 -24.59 1.70 2.82
N GLU A 97 -23.28 1.60 3.13
CA GLU A 97 -22.53 2.68 3.77
C GLU A 97 -22.50 3.95 2.90
N ILE A 98 -22.28 3.80 1.59
CA ILE A 98 -22.31 4.92 0.62
C ILE A 98 -23.70 5.55 0.58
N ASP A 99 -24.76 4.73 0.39
CA ASP A 99 -26.13 5.23 0.30
C ASP A 99 -26.57 5.92 1.59
N THR A 100 -26.13 5.44 2.75
CA THR A 100 -26.38 6.09 4.05
C THR A 100 -25.76 7.49 4.14
N ILE A 101 -24.48 7.64 3.75
CA ILE A 101 -23.80 8.94 3.74
C ILE A 101 -24.44 9.89 2.75
N VAL A 102 -24.77 9.39 1.54
CA VAL A 102 -25.43 10.19 0.50
C VAL A 102 -26.79 10.69 0.97
N ALA A 103 -27.63 9.80 1.48
CA ALA A 103 -28.96 10.17 1.99
C ALA A 103 -28.90 11.16 3.14
N TRP A 104 -27.91 11.00 4.06
CA TRP A 104 -27.68 11.96 5.14
C TRP A 104 -27.28 13.34 4.62
N ALA A 105 -26.32 13.41 3.71
CA ALA A 105 -25.87 14.68 3.16
C ALA A 105 -26.97 15.40 2.37
N ASP A 106 -27.73 14.66 1.54
CA ASP A 106 -28.79 15.18 0.68
C ASP A 106 -30.05 15.62 1.49
N SER A 107 -30.30 15.02 2.66
CA SER A 107 -31.40 15.39 3.56
C SER A 107 -31.08 16.54 4.53
N GLY A 108 -29.94 17.23 4.34
CA GLY A 108 -29.55 18.40 5.14
C GLY A 108 -28.63 18.07 6.32
N ALA A 109 -28.05 16.88 6.34
CA ALA A 109 -27.06 16.41 7.31
C ALA A 109 -27.54 16.56 8.78
N GLN A 110 -28.66 15.89 9.09
CA GLN A 110 -29.30 15.95 10.41
C GLN A 110 -28.40 15.33 11.51
N GLU A 111 -28.37 15.98 12.69
CA GLU A 111 -27.58 15.54 13.83
C GLU A 111 -28.11 14.24 14.44
N GLY A 112 -29.42 14.19 14.71
CA GLY A 112 -30.06 13.10 15.41
C GLY A 112 -29.92 13.19 16.94
N ASN A 113 -30.23 12.09 17.62
CA ASN A 113 -30.14 12.03 19.07
C ASN A 113 -28.73 11.60 19.51
N PRO A 114 -28.00 12.42 20.31
CA PRO A 114 -26.68 12.01 20.84
C PRO A 114 -26.67 10.68 21.61
N ALA A 115 -27.78 10.28 22.19
CA ALA A 115 -27.89 8.99 22.88
C ALA A 115 -27.77 7.77 21.95
N ASP A 116 -27.96 7.96 20.62
CA ASP A 116 -27.80 6.91 19.63
C ASP A 116 -26.33 6.74 19.18
N ALA A 117 -25.41 7.59 19.68
CA ALA A 117 -24.01 7.55 19.31
C ALA A 117 -23.37 6.21 19.76
N PRO A 118 -22.58 5.56 18.91
CA PRO A 118 -21.74 4.45 19.34
C PRO A 118 -20.70 4.95 20.37
N LYS A 119 -20.12 4.01 21.11
CA LYS A 119 -18.97 4.35 21.96
C LYS A 119 -17.87 4.98 21.11
N PRO A 120 -17.20 6.04 21.59
CA PRO A 120 -16.08 6.64 20.85
C PRO A 120 -15.03 5.59 20.48
N ALA A 121 -14.51 5.68 19.27
CA ALA A 121 -13.38 4.86 18.86
C ALA A 121 -12.17 5.18 19.74
N GLN A 122 -11.47 4.15 20.18
CA GLN A 122 -10.22 4.31 20.90
C GLN A 122 -9.08 4.17 19.91
N PHE A 123 -8.25 5.20 19.84
CA PHE A 123 -7.05 5.22 19.02
C PHE A 123 -5.83 5.02 19.91
N VAL A 124 -4.87 4.26 19.41
CA VAL A 124 -3.62 4.05 20.12
C VAL A 124 -2.77 5.30 19.98
N ASP A 125 -2.46 5.95 21.10
CA ASP A 125 -1.42 6.97 21.15
C ASP A 125 -0.06 6.28 21.17
N GLY A 126 0.74 6.51 20.14
CA GLY A 126 2.05 5.87 20.02
C GLY A 126 2.10 4.78 18.94
N TRP A 127 2.74 3.65 19.24
CA TRP A 127 2.91 2.56 18.29
C TRP A 127 1.61 1.79 18.06
N GLY A 128 1.30 1.50 16.80
CA GLY A 128 0.18 0.64 16.39
C GLY A 128 0.50 -0.86 16.51
N ILE A 129 1.77 -1.21 16.75
CA ILE A 129 2.27 -2.53 17.14
C ILE A 129 2.31 -2.67 18.66
N HIS A 130 2.56 -3.85 19.18
CA HIS A 130 2.86 -4.02 20.61
C HIS A 130 4.05 -3.12 21.01
N LYS A 131 4.32 -3.02 22.31
CA LYS A 131 5.47 -2.23 22.77
C LYS A 131 6.74 -2.71 22.06
N PRO A 132 7.41 -1.85 21.28
CA PRO A 132 8.61 -2.24 20.55
C PRO A 132 9.72 -2.73 21.46
N ASP A 133 10.37 -3.82 21.09
CA ASP A 133 11.61 -4.28 21.72
C ASP A 133 12.82 -3.43 21.28
N ALA A 134 12.76 -2.86 20.08
CA ALA A 134 13.76 -1.93 19.55
C ALA A 134 13.10 -0.79 18.79
N VAL A 135 13.69 0.41 18.95
CA VAL A 135 13.29 1.62 18.21
C VAL A 135 14.52 2.24 17.58
N PHE A 136 14.48 2.49 16.30
CA PHE A 136 15.50 3.19 15.52
C PHE A 136 14.95 4.53 15.05
N GLU A 137 15.65 5.59 15.37
CA GLU A 137 15.24 6.95 15.07
C GLU A 137 16.31 7.63 14.21
N MET A 138 15.92 8.51 13.31
CA MET A 138 16.84 9.37 12.59
C MET A 138 17.72 10.11 13.61
N PRO A 139 19.06 10.04 13.52
CA PRO A 139 19.93 10.68 14.49
C PRO A 139 19.76 12.21 14.57
N ASN A 140 19.45 12.82 13.41
CA ASN A 140 19.26 14.26 13.27
C ASN A 140 17.90 14.57 12.68
N GLU A 141 17.35 15.74 13.03
CA GLU A 141 16.16 16.27 12.39
C GLU A 141 16.49 16.69 10.95
N PHE A 142 15.56 16.38 10.02
CA PHE A 142 15.61 16.86 8.64
C PHE A 142 14.75 18.13 8.50
N ALA A 143 15.34 19.20 7.99
CA ALA A 143 14.63 20.44 7.74
C ALA A 143 13.91 20.37 6.38
N VAL A 144 12.58 20.34 6.42
CA VAL A 144 11.71 20.33 5.23
C VAL A 144 11.36 21.78 4.88
N PRO A 145 11.71 22.26 3.66
CA PRO A 145 11.39 23.63 3.25
C PRO A 145 9.88 23.83 3.05
N ALA A 146 9.43 25.08 3.17
CA ALA A 146 8.02 25.45 2.97
C ALA A 146 7.53 25.22 1.53
N SER A 147 8.42 25.24 0.52
CA SER A 147 8.09 25.14 -0.89
C SER A 147 9.23 24.51 -1.68
N GLY A 148 8.92 24.04 -2.90
CA GLY A 148 9.85 23.40 -3.80
C GLY A 148 9.75 21.87 -3.77
N THR A 149 10.42 21.24 -4.73
CA THR A 149 10.54 19.78 -4.82
C THR A 149 11.71 19.31 -3.99
N ILE A 150 11.52 18.23 -3.25
CA ILE A 150 12.55 17.66 -2.38
C ILE A 150 12.88 16.27 -2.93
N ASP A 151 14.15 16.05 -3.25
CA ASP A 151 14.66 14.74 -3.65
C ASP A 151 14.48 13.72 -2.55
N TYR A 152 14.30 12.44 -2.89
CA TYR A 152 14.28 11.37 -1.90
C TYR A 152 15.57 11.35 -1.09
N GLN A 153 15.42 11.34 0.22
CA GLN A 153 16.54 11.30 1.18
C GLN A 153 16.73 9.88 1.68
N TYR A 154 17.94 9.37 1.59
CA TYR A 154 18.31 8.08 2.16
C TYR A 154 19.11 8.29 3.44
N ILE A 155 18.67 7.70 4.54
CA ILE A 155 19.31 7.84 5.83
C ILE A 155 19.68 6.45 6.34
N VAL A 156 20.96 6.18 6.45
CA VAL A 156 21.49 4.90 6.94
C VAL A 156 21.58 4.94 8.46
N ILE A 157 20.97 3.96 9.11
CA ILE A 157 20.94 3.83 10.58
C ILE A 157 21.48 2.44 10.93
N PRO A 158 22.68 2.33 11.53
CA PRO A 158 23.21 1.05 11.97
C PRO A 158 22.28 0.37 12.97
N SER A 159 21.99 -0.92 12.79
CA SER A 159 21.16 -1.67 13.72
C SER A 159 21.86 -1.92 15.05
N GLY A 160 23.19 -2.05 15.03
CA GLY A 160 23.97 -2.44 16.20
C GLY A 160 23.72 -3.89 16.65
N PHE A 161 22.98 -4.69 15.88
CA PHE A 161 22.71 -6.07 16.23
C PHE A 161 23.96 -6.94 16.09
N THR A 162 24.29 -7.67 17.14
CA THR A 162 25.40 -8.63 17.18
C THR A 162 24.96 -10.06 16.94
N GLU A 163 23.64 -10.29 16.86
CA GLU A 163 23.00 -11.56 16.55
C GLU A 163 21.80 -11.33 15.63
N ASP A 164 21.40 -12.34 14.89
CA ASP A 164 20.23 -12.28 14.01
C ASP A 164 18.94 -12.04 14.81
N LYS A 165 18.06 -11.20 14.30
CA LYS A 165 16.76 -10.89 14.91
C LYS A 165 15.63 -11.30 14.00
N TRP A 166 14.69 -12.06 14.54
CA TRP A 166 13.41 -12.35 13.92
C TRP A 166 12.37 -11.31 14.37
N VAL A 167 11.73 -10.64 13.41
CA VAL A 167 10.81 -9.52 13.62
C VAL A 167 9.43 -9.93 13.11
N ASP A 168 8.43 -9.94 13.98
CA ASP A 168 7.04 -10.33 13.65
C ASP A 168 6.08 -9.13 13.59
N GLU A 169 6.43 -8.00 14.24
CA GLU A 169 5.71 -6.74 14.09
C GLU A 169 6.69 -5.58 13.84
N TYR A 170 6.29 -4.67 12.96
CA TYR A 170 7.13 -3.53 12.58
C TYR A 170 6.28 -2.35 12.14
N GLU A 171 6.75 -1.13 12.46
CA GLU A 171 6.06 0.10 12.11
C GLU A 171 7.06 1.22 11.84
N ALA A 172 6.97 1.86 10.67
CA ALA A 172 7.63 3.12 10.39
C ALA A 172 6.71 4.27 10.78
N ARG A 173 7.19 5.22 11.58
CA ARG A 173 6.40 6.36 12.05
C ARG A 173 7.06 7.68 11.69
N PRO A 174 6.37 8.56 10.97
CA PRO A 174 6.82 9.93 10.77
C PRO A 174 6.97 10.66 12.09
N GLY A 175 8.01 11.46 12.22
CA GLY A 175 8.11 12.47 13.28
C GLY A 175 7.13 13.63 13.03
N ASN A 176 6.95 13.97 11.74
CA ASN A 176 6.03 15.03 11.31
C ASN A 176 5.16 14.57 10.13
N ARG A 177 3.91 14.15 10.44
CA ARG A 177 2.95 13.64 9.44
C ARG A 177 2.48 14.68 8.42
N GLN A 178 2.73 15.96 8.66
CA GLN A 178 2.31 17.04 7.75
C GLN A 178 3.23 17.20 6.55
N VAL A 179 4.50 16.77 6.68
CA VAL A 179 5.53 16.94 5.65
C VAL A 179 6.11 15.62 5.14
N VAL A 180 5.90 14.51 5.85
CA VAL A 180 6.31 13.18 5.41
C VAL A 180 5.20 12.56 4.58
N HIS A 181 5.45 12.39 3.28
CA HIS A 181 4.52 11.73 2.36
C HIS A 181 4.57 10.20 2.52
N HIS A 182 5.77 9.61 2.43
CA HIS A 182 5.98 8.20 2.74
C HIS A 182 7.40 7.94 3.26
N ILE A 183 7.53 6.79 3.94
CA ILE A 183 8.79 6.21 4.39
C ILE A 183 8.85 4.80 3.83
N ILE A 184 9.98 4.40 3.26
CA ILE A 184 10.29 2.99 3.04
C ILE A 184 11.52 2.67 3.87
N ALA A 185 11.38 1.71 4.79
CA ALA A 185 12.51 1.22 5.57
C ALA A 185 13.01 -0.10 4.98
N PHE A 186 14.27 -0.11 4.61
CA PHE A 186 14.96 -1.30 4.11
C PHE A 186 15.92 -1.85 5.17
N VAL A 187 16.10 -3.17 5.15
CA VAL A 187 17.24 -3.84 5.77
C VAL A 187 18.35 -3.91 4.73
N ARG A 188 19.49 -3.28 5.01
CA ARG A 188 20.73 -3.40 4.24
C ARG A 188 21.62 -4.45 4.93
N PRO A 189 21.72 -5.67 4.39
CA PRO A 189 22.46 -6.74 5.04
C PRO A 189 23.99 -6.49 4.99
N PRO A 190 24.78 -7.14 5.87
CA PRO A 190 26.24 -7.05 5.84
C PRO A 190 26.81 -7.42 4.47
N GLY A 191 27.81 -6.66 4.01
CA GLY A 191 28.44 -6.86 2.71
C GLY A 191 27.69 -6.26 1.52
N SER A 192 26.50 -5.72 1.71
CA SER A 192 25.79 -4.99 0.65
C SER A 192 26.56 -3.73 0.24
N LYS A 193 26.70 -3.50 -1.06
CA LYS A 193 27.34 -2.28 -1.60
C LYS A 193 26.33 -1.18 -1.93
N TRP A 194 25.04 -1.43 -1.69
CA TRP A 194 24.01 -0.42 -1.87
C TRP A 194 24.22 0.75 -0.92
N LEU A 195 24.23 1.96 -1.44
CA LEU A 195 24.50 3.20 -0.68
C LEU A 195 25.82 3.16 0.14
N LYS A 196 26.85 2.53 -0.43
CA LYS A 196 28.17 2.40 0.23
C LYS A 196 28.81 3.73 0.60
N ASP A 197 28.51 4.80 -0.16
CA ASP A 197 29.05 6.14 0.02
C ASP A 197 28.24 7.01 0.99
N ALA A 198 27.07 6.52 1.44
CA ALA A 198 26.22 7.21 2.41
C ALA A 198 26.80 7.07 3.81
N GLN A 199 27.02 8.20 4.48
CA GLN A 199 27.46 8.21 5.88
C GLN A 199 26.27 7.95 6.82
N PRO A 200 26.41 7.10 7.84
CA PRO A 200 25.36 6.85 8.80
C PRO A 200 24.81 8.14 9.43
N GLY A 201 23.49 8.26 9.45
CA GLY A 201 22.78 9.38 10.05
C GLY A 201 22.76 10.67 9.23
N ILE A 202 23.46 10.73 8.10
CA ILE A 202 23.48 11.91 7.23
C ILE A 202 22.54 11.67 6.04
N PRO A 203 21.60 12.59 5.76
CA PRO A 203 20.75 12.50 4.58
C PRO A 203 21.59 12.43 3.30
N TYR A 204 21.29 11.48 2.46
CA TYR A 204 22.04 11.20 1.23
C TYR A 204 21.09 11.13 0.03
N VAL A 205 21.44 11.81 -1.04
CA VAL A 205 20.77 11.69 -2.34
C VAL A 205 21.73 10.97 -3.29
N PRO A 206 21.38 9.79 -3.82
CA PRO A 206 22.23 9.08 -4.74
C PRO A 206 22.53 9.92 -5.99
N VAL A 207 23.80 9.98 -6.37
CA VAL A 207 24.20 10.65 -7.60
C VAL A 207 23.68 9.86 -8.78
N LYS A 208 23.00 10.54 -9.73
CA LYS A 208 22.54 9.90 -10.97
C LYS A 208 23.74 9.39 -11.75
N GLU A 209 23.85 8.07 -11.83
CA GLU A 209 24.83 7.45 -12.71
C GLU A 209 24.31 7.43 -14.16
N ASP A 210 25.22 7.69 -15.10
CA ASP A 210 24.98 7.43 -16.52
C ASP A 210 24.57 5.98 -16.74
N ARG A 211 23.55 5.75 -17.57
CA ARG A 211 22.96 4.42 -17.85
C ARG A 211 24.02 3.39 -18.30
N GLU A 212 24.99 3.80 -19.11
CA GLU A 212 26.04 2.91 -19.59
C GLU A 212 27.02 2.55 -18.47
N LYS A 213 27.36 3.50 -17.61
CA LYS A 213 28.18 3.24 -16.41
C LYS A 213 27.47 2.33 -15.45
N ARG A 214 26.14 2.51 -15.25
CA ARG A 214 25.32 1.63 -14.41
C ARG A 214 25.24 0.20 -14.95
N LYS A 215 25.08 0.04 -16.28
CA LYS A 215 25.10 -1.27 -16.93
C LYS A 215 26.45 -1.96 -16.81
N GLN A 216 27.55 -1.23 -17.01
CA GLN A 216 28.90 -1.75 -16.89
C GLN A 216 29.17 -2.19 -15.43
N ARG A 217 28.84 -1.35 -14.46
CA ARG A 217 28.99 -1.66 -13.04
C ARG A 217 28.21 -2.92 -12.64
N ARG A 218 26.96 -3.09 -13.13
CA ARG A 218 26.16 -4.30 -12.87
C ARG A 218 26.77 -5.58 -13.45
N LYS A 219 27.62 -5.48 -14.49
CA LYS A 219 28.32 -6.63 -15.06
C LYS A 219 29.62 -6.97 -14.33
N ASP A 220 30.30 -5.98 -13.80
CA ASP A 220 31.69 -6.10 -13.32
C ASP A 220 31.79 -6.16 -11.78
N GLU A 221 30.71 -5.79 -11.04
CA GLU A 221 30.74 -5.76 -9.57
C GLU A 221 29.87 -6.85 -8.97
N ASP A 222 30.48 -7.60 -8.05
CA ASP A 222 29.75 -8.27 -6.98
C ASP A 222 29.06 -7.21 -6.12
N SER A 223 27.76 -7.02 -6.30
CA SER A 223 26.97 -6.00 -5.59
C SER A 223 26.74 -6.35 -4.11
N GLY A 224 27.17 -7.54 -3.70
CA GLY A 224 26.82 -8.12 -2.41
C GLY A 224 25.32 -8.41 -2.30
N PRO A 225 24.84 -8.82 -1.14
CA PRO A 225 23.42 -9.15 -0.95
C PRO A 225 22.56 -7.91 -1.15
N PRO A 226 21.39 -8.05 -1.82
CA PRO A 226 20.45 -6.94 -2.05
C PRO A 226 19.81 -6.48 -0.74
N PRO A 227 19.37 -5.21 -0.68
CA PRO A 227 18.52 -4.76 0.42
C PRO A 227 17.16 -5.43 0.37
N GLU A 228 16.56 -5.64 1.53
CA GLU A 228 15.20 -6.18 1.68
C GLU A 228 14.27 -5.09 2.21
N LEU A 229 13.10 -4.91 1.58
CA LEU A 229 12.07 -4.01 2.08
C LEU A 229 11.51 -4.59 3.40
N LEU A 230 11.60 -3.83 4.48
CA LEU A 230 11.08 -4.25 5.79
C LEU A 230 9.64 -3.75 5.96
N VAL A 231 9.44 -2.45 5.78
CA VAL A 231 8.14 -1.79 6.01
C VAL A 231 8.03 -0.50 5.22
N GLY A 232 6.81 -0.19 4.80
CA GLY A 232 6.44 1.12 4.27
C GLY A 232 5.52 1.87 5.24
N PHE A 233 5.62 3.19 5.23
CA PHE A 233 4.60 4.10 5.76
C PHE A 233 4.08 4.95 4.61
N ALA A 234 2.78 4.97 4.44
CA ALA A 234 2.03 5.99 3.71
C ALA A 234 0.76 6.30 4.51
N PRO A 235 0.12 7.45 4.30
CA PRO A 235 -1.12 7.77 4.99
C PRO A 235 -2.15 6.65 4.85
N GLY A 236 -2.63 6.13 5.99
CA GLY A 236 -3.61 5.04 6.02
C GLY A 236 -3.05 3.63 5.92
N LEU A 237 -1.75 3.40 5.79
CA LEU A 237 -1.19 2.06 5.92
C LEU A 237 -1.22 1.60 7.38
N PRO A 238 -1.74 0.40 7.67
CA PRO A 238 -1.61 -0.18 8.99
C PRO A 238 -0.15 -0.61 9.26
N PRO A 239 0.24 -0.76 10.53
CA PRO A 239 1.49 -1.39 10.90
C PRO A 239 1.61 -2.79 10.30
N GLY A 240 2.83 -3.24 10.06
CA GLY A 240 3.10 -4.62 9.66
C GLY A 240 2.96 -5.56 10.85
N THR A 241 2.06 -6.53 10.75
CA THR A 241 1.90 -7.61 11.71
C THR A 241 1.79 -8.91 10.93
N LEU A 242 2.73 -9.81 11.16
CA LEU A 242 2.77 -11.12 10.51
C LEU A 242 1.88 -12.12 11.24
N ARG A 243 1.58 -13.24 10.61
CA ARG A 243 0.81 -14.32 11.25
C ARG A 243 1.68 -15.03 12.29
N PRO A 244 1.08 -15.64 13.34
CA PRO A 244 1.83 -16.46 14.27
C PRO A 244 2.71 -17.49 13.54
N GLY A 245 3.96 -17.61 13.95
CA GLY A 245 4.94 -18.50 13.31
C GLY A 245 5.67 -17.89 12.12
N GLN A 246 5.34 -16.67 11.70
CA GLN A 246 6.00 -15.93 10.61
C GLN A 246 6.82 -14.76 11.13
N ALA A 247 8.01 -14.53 10.56
CA ALA A 247 8.82 -13.35 10.88
C ALA A 247 9.73 -12.98 9.70
N LYS A 248 10.13 -11.69 9.64
CA LYS A 248 11.21 -11.20 8.77
C LYS A 248 12.55 -11.32 9.49
N LEU A 249 13.62 -11.58 8.76
CA LEU A 249 14.97 -11.74 9.31
C LEU A 249 15.77 -10.45 9.16
N VAL A 250 16.31 -9.96 10.27
CA VAL A 250 17.34 -8.90 10.28
C VAL A 250 18.64 -9.53 10.74
N LYS A 251 19.60 -9.72 9.83
CA LYS A 251 20.90 -10.33 10.13
C LYS A 251 21.74 -9.44 11.03
N ALA A 252 22.58 -10.06 11.85
CA ALA A 252 23.59 -9.35 12.64
C ALA A 252 24.46 -8.46 11.75
N GLY A 253 24.75 -7.23 12.20
CA GLY A 253 25.53 -6.25 11.46
C GLY A 253 24.82 -5.60 10.27
N SER A 254 23.49 -5.79 10.14
CA SER A 254 22.69 -5.05 9.15
C SER A 254 22.54 -3.58 9.54
N ASP A 255 22.28 -2.74 8.54
CA ASP A 255 21.80 -1.37 8.73
C ASP A 255 20.34 -1.27 8.31
N PHE A 256 19.61 -0.31 8.88
CA PHE A 256 18.36 0.16 8.33
C PHE A 256 18.61 1.35 7.40
N VAL A 257 17.87 1.41 6.30
CA VAL A 257 17.93 2.55 5.41
C VAL A 257 16.52 3.11 5.29
N PHE A 258 16.33 4.35 5.75
CA PHE A 258 15.08 5.07 5.56
C PHE A 258 15.16 5.83 4.23
N GLN A 259 14.31 5.46 3.29
CA GLN A 259 14.02 6.26 2.10
C GLN A 259 12.85 7.17 2.45
N MET A 260 13.13 8.46 2.54
CA MET A 260 12.18 9.49 2.95
C MET A 260 11.68 10.28 1.76
N HIS A 261 10.38 10.34 1.60
CA HIS A 261 9.73 11.26 0.66
C HIS A 261 9.03 12.37 1.44
N TYR A 262 9.51 13.59 1.27
CA TYR A 262 8.96 14.79 1.89
C TYR A 262 8.14 15.60 0.90
N THR A 263 7.06 16.22 1.37
CA THR A 263 6.23 17.16 0.60
C THR A 263 6.19 18.50 1.30
N ALA A 264 6.57 19.55 0.58
CA ALA A 264 6.40 20.93 1.04
C ALA A 264 4.91 21.30 1.05
N ASN A 265 4.43 21.86 2.18
CA ASN A 265 3.02 22.15 2.41
C ASN A 265 2.71 23.64 2.63
N GLY A 266 3.66 24.53 2.30
CA GLY A 266 3.55 25.98 2.52
C GLY A 266 4.18 26.46 3.84
N THR A 267 4.57 25.53 4.73
CA THR A 267 5.19 25.84 6.02
C THR A 267 6.44 24.99 6.19
N ALA A 268 7.56 25.63 6.57
CA ALA A 268 8.77 24.89 6.90
C ALA A 268 8.55 24.02 8.14
N GLY A 269 9.08 22.79 8.11
CA GLY A 269 8.91 21.83 9.19
C GLY A 269 10.21 21.09 9.50
N LEU A 270 10.23 20.41 10.63
CA LEU A 270 11.28 19.48 11.01
C LEU A 270 10.67 18.07 11.10
N ASP A 271 11.42 17.07 10.67
CA ASP A 271 11.05 15.67 10.80
C ASP A 271 12.16 14.85 11.44
N ARG A 272 11.74 13.90 12.29
CA ARG A 272 12.59 12.88 12.89
C ARG A 272 11.85 11.57 12.97
N SER A 273 11.84 10.85 11.87
CA SER A 273 11.09 9.60 11.69
C SER A 273 11.74 8.44 12.44
N ARG A 274 10.92 7.42 12.76
CA ARG A 274 11.31 6.27 13.60
C ARG A 274 10.81 4.96 13.02
N LEU A 275 11.51 3.88 13.34
CA LEU A 275 11.14 2.50 13.07
C LEU A 275 11.09 1.74 14.39
N GLY A 276 9.94 1.15 14.71
CA GLY A 276 9.75 0.26 15.84
C GLY A 276 9.62 -1.18 15.38
N MET A 277 10.12 -2.11 16.17
CA MET A 277 10.07 -3.54 15.91
C MET A 277 9.76 -4.33 17.17
N VAL A 278 8.95 -5.37 17.03
CA VAL A 278 8.74 -6.41 18.04
C VAL A 278 9.42 -7.67 17.56
N PHE A 279 10.19 -8.30 18.44
CA PHE A 279 10.89 -9.54 18.10
C PHE A 279 10.02 -10.75 18.36
N ALA A 280 10.07 -11.72 17.47
CA ALA A 280 9.43 -13.00 17.65
C ALA A 280 9.95 -13.68 18.94
N LYS A 281 9.04 -14.10 19.81
CA LYS A 281 9.38 -14.70 21.11
C LYS A 281 9.96 -16.10 20.99
N GLN A 282 9.69 -16.76 19.89
CA GLN A 282 10.20 -18.08 19.52
C GLN A 282 10.72 -18.01 18.08
N PRO A 283 11.69 -18.85 17.71
CA PRO A 283 12.10 -18.95 16.30
C PRO A 283 10.88 -19.22 15.42
N PRO A 284 10.67 -18.45 14.33
CA PRO A 284 9.52 -18.65 13.48
C PRO A 284 9.61 -19.99 12.74
N GLU A 285 8.47 -20.48 12.27
CA GLU A 285 8.39 -21.63 11.37
C GLU A 285 8.70 -21.19 9.93
N GLU A 286 8.27 -19.98 9.56
CA GLU A 286 8.41 -19.43 8.23
C GLU A 286 9.09 -18.06 8.26
N ARG A 287 10.00 -17.84 7.31
CA ARG A 287 10.54 -16.52 7.00
C ARG A 287 9.65 -15.84 5.98
N VAL A 288 9.25 -14.60 6.27
CA VAL A 288 8.63 -13.71 5.28
C VAL A 288 9.71 -12.89 4.58
N TYR A 289 9.66 -12.89 3.26
CA TYR A 289 10.62 -12.19 2.40
C TYR A 289 9.89 -11.35 1.36
N THR A 290 10.34 -10.11 1.15
CA THR A 290 9.80 -9.23 0.11
C THR A 290 10.51 -9.47 -1.21
N ALA A 291 9.77 -9.94 -2.19
CA ALA A 291 10.19 -10.11 -3.57
C ALA A 291 9.60 -9.03 -4.48
N SER A 292 10.07 -8.96 -5.72
CA SER A 292 9.48 -8.05 -6.71
C SER A 292 9.61 -8.55 -8.14
N ALA A 293 8.55 -8.37 -8.92
CA ALA A 293 8.60 -8.36 -10.37
C ALA A 293 8.80 -6.91 -10.84
N SER A 294 9.93 -6.59 -11.43
CA SER A 294 10.28 -5.23 -11.80
C SER A 294 10.87 -5.13 -13.20
N ASN A 295 10.63 -4.02 -13.89
CA ASN A 295 11.21 -3.71 -15.18
C ASN A 295 11.85 -2.32 -15.14
N ASP A 296 13.16 -2.25 -15.36
CA ASP A 296 13.95 -1.01 -15.36
C ASP A 296 14.41 -0.57 -16.77
N LYS A 297 13.82 -1.16 -17.83
CA LYS A 297 14.30 -1.00 -19.21
C LYS A 297 13.32 -0.28 -20.14
N PHE A 298 12.27 0.30 -19.61
CA PHE A 298 11.26 1.01 -20.39
C PHE A 298 11.64 2.46 -20.67
N GLU A 299 11.01 3.02 -21.71
CA GLU A 299 11.10 4.43 -22.10
C GLU A 299 9.69 4.89 -22.50
N ILE A 300 9.03 5.65 -21.63
CA ILE A 300 7.67 6.16 -21.88
C ILE A 300 7.77 7.37 -22.80
N PRO A 301 7.24 7.33 -24.03
CA PRO A 301 7.32 8.46 -24.95
C PRO A 301 6.61 9.72 -24.42
N ALA A 302 7.05 10.87 -24.86
CA ALA A 302 6.35 12.13 -24.64
C ALA A 302 4.92 12.04 -25.19
N GLY A 303 3.94 12.48 -24.41
CA GLY A 303 2.53 12.54 -24.78
C GLY A 303 1.78 11.21 -24.83
N ASP A 304 2.43 10.07 -24.56
CA ASP A 304 1.75 8.77 -24.56
C ASP A 304 0.81 8.65 -23.36
N ALA A 305 -0.47 8.42 -23.63
CA ALA A 305 -1.52 8.34 -22.61
C ALA A 305 -1.76 6.93 -22.06
N ASN A 306 -1.10 5.90 -22.59
CA ASN A 306 -1.35 4.51 -22.20
C ASN A 306 -0.17 3.57 -22.49
N TYR A 307 1.02 3.96 -22.10
CA TYR A 307 2.22 3.15 -22.31
C TYR A 307 2.24 1.94 -21.37
N GLU A 308 2.32 0.75 -21.95
CA GLU A 308 2.32 -0.53 -21.20
C GLU A 308 3.76 -0.96 -20.87
N VAL A 309 3.94 -1.45 -19.65
CA VAL A 309 5.18 -2.07 -19.16
C VAL A 309 4.84 -3.36 -18.42
N GLU A 310 5.56 -4.43 -18.77
CA GLU A 310 5.37 -5.74 -18.17
C GLU A 310 6.62 -6.21 -17.43
N SER A 311 6.42 -7.08 -16.45
CA SER A 311 7.49 -7.80 -15.75
C SER A 311 7.00 -9.15 -15.25
N ASP A 312 7.91 -10.11 -15.25
CA ASP A 312 7.69 -11.48 -14.79
C ASP A 312 8.72 -11.90 -13.73
N ILE A 313 8.25 -12.73 -12.80
CA ILE A 313 9.13 -13.48 -11.90
C ILE A 313 8.58 -14.89 -11.72
N THR A 314 9.43 -15.91 -11.78
CA THR A 314 9.02 -17.30 -11.58
C THR A 314 9.46 -17.80 -10.22
N ILE A 315 8.53 -18.37 -9.48
CA ILE A 315 8.74 -18.98 -8.17
C ILE A 315 9.24 -20.40 -8.38
N GLN A 316 10.47 -20.70 -7.97
CA GLN A 316 11.12 -22.00 -8.21
C GLN A 316 10.78 -23.07 -7.17
N GLU A 317 10.35 -22.65 -5.98
CA GLU A 317 9.92 -23.53 -4.89
C GLU A 317 8.53 -23.13 -4.38
N GLN A 318 7.78 -24.10 -3.86
CA GLN A 318 6.47 -23.80 -3.27
C GLN A 318 6.63 -22.81 -2.10
N THR A 319 5.78 -21.79 -2.10
CA THR A 319 5.75 -20.76 -1.05
C THR A 319 4.31 -20.25 -0.82
N LEU A 320 4.12 -19.41 0.18
CA LEU A 320 2.84 -18.74 0.46
C LEU A 320 2.92 -17.27 0.08
N LEU A 321 2.02 -16.78 -0.75
CA LEU A 321 1.85 -15.35 -1.00
C LEU A 321 1.13 -14.70 0.18
N VAL A 322 1.71 -13.66 0.73
CA VAL A 322 1.24 -12.94 1.93
C VAL A 322 0.50 -11.66 1.57
N ASP A 323 1.09 -10.84 0.73
CA ASP A 323 0.54 -9.57 0.27
C ASP A 323 1.08 -9.13 -1.09
N LEU A 324 0.56 -8.02 -1.59
CA LEU A 324 0.92 -7.40 -2.86
C LEU A 324 1.03 -5.88 -2.67
N MET A 325 2.01 -5.24 -3.31
CA MET A 325 2.17 -3.79 -3.29
C MET A 325 2.63 -3.28 -4.65
N PRO A 326 1.73 -2.78 -5.51
CA PRO A 326 2.11 -2.14 -6.77
C PRO A 326 2.79 -0.80 -6.50
N HIS A 327 3.91 -0.54 -7.18
CA HIS A 327 4.65 0.70 -7.06
C HIS A 327 4.95 1.30 -8.43
N MET A 328 4.47 2.50 -8.62
CA MET A 328 4.74 3.41 -9.74
C MET A 328 4.88 4.84 -9.20
N HIS A 329 5.30 5.78 -10.05
CA HIS A 329 5.34 7.19 -9.69
C HIS A 329 4.14 7.97 -10.26
N LEU A 330 4.35 9.27 -10.56
CA LEU A 330 3.28 10.23 -10.88
C LEU A 330 2.48 9.92 -12.15
N ARG A 331 3.06 9.14 -13.08
CA ARG A 331 2.40 8.76 -14.34
C ARG A 331 1.72 7.40 -14.28
N GLY A 332 1.83 6.68 -13.13
CA GLY A 332 1.16 5.41 -12.94
C GLY A 332 -0.35 5.55 -13.14
N LYS A 333 -0.93 4.69 -13.98
CA LYS A 333 -2.36 4.71 -14.36
C LYS A 333 -3.13 3.53 -13.80
N ASP A 334 -2.63 2.33 -14.02
CA ASP A 334 -3.21 1.09 -13.49
C ASP A 334 -2.14 0.01 -13.32
N PHE A 335 -2.46 -1.02 -12.51
CA PHE A 335 -1.56 -2.13 -12.24
C PHE A 335 -2.33 -3.43 -12.06
N VAL A 336 -1.81 -4.54 -12.62
CA VAL A 336 -2.40 -5.88 -12.49
C VAL A 336 -1.33 -6.90 -12.13
N TYR A 337 -1.64 -7.76 -11.15
CA TYR A 337 -0.87 -8.99 -10.88
C TYR A 337 -1.67 -10.20 -11.32
N THR A 338 -1.06 -11.07 -12.09
CA THR A 338 -1.61 -12.35 -12.51
C THR A 338 -0.66 -13.49 -12.15
N ALA A 339 -1.16 -14.51 -11.49
CA ALA A 339 -0.44 -15.77 -11.31
C ALA A 339 -0.75 -16.72 -12.48
N PHE A 340 0.29 -17.27 -13.09
CA PHE A 340 0.20 -18.37 -14.04
C PHE A 340 0.75 -19.62 -13.38
N TYR A 341 -0.10 -20.61 -13.16
CA TYR A 341 0.26 -21.82 -12.45
C TYR A 341 0.88 -22.87 -13.39
N PRO A 342 1.73 -23.77 -12.87
CA PRO A 342 2.33 -24.84 -13.69
C PRO A 342 1.28 -25.82 -14.27
N THR A 343 0.07 -25.83 -13.72
CA THR A 343 -1.09 -26.59 -14.24
C THR A 343 -1.67 -26.03 -15.54
N GLY A 344 -1.27 -24.80 -15.95
CA GLY A 344 -1.81 -24.07 -17.10
C GLY A 344 -2.96 -23.12 -16.76
N GLU A 345 -3.43 -23.11 -15.54
CA GLU A 345 -4.43 -22.16 -15.05
C GLU A 345 -3.81 -20.77 -14.77
N SER A 346 -4.64 -19.74 -14.79
CA SER A 346 -4.23 -18.39 -14.40
C SER A 346 -5.28 -17.72 -13.52
N GLU A 347 -4.81 -16.81 -12.67
CA GLU A 347 -5.67 -16.06 -11.74
C GLU A 347 -5.17 -14.63 -11.59
N VAL A 348 -6.06 -13.65 -11.70
CA VAL A 348 -5.75 -12.26 -11.33
C VAL A 348 -5.76 -12.16 -9.81
N LEU A 349 -4.60 -11.89 -9.23
CA LEU A 349 -4.40 -11.78 -7.78
C LEU A 349 -4.83 -10.42 -7.25
N LEU A 350 -4.54 -9.36 -8.01
CA LEU A 350 -4.87 -7.97 -7.70
C LEU A 350 -5.00 -7.18 -9.00
N ARG A 351 -6.03 -6.35 -9.08
CA ARG A 351 -6.16 -5.34 -10.11
C ARG A 351 -6.40 -3.98 -9.46
N VAL A 352 -5.59 -2.99 -9.82
CA VAL A 352 -5.71 -1.59 -9.42
C VAL A 352 -6.01 -0.77 -10.68
N PRO A 353 -7.29 -0.59 -11.06
CA PRO A 353 -7.67 0.05 -12.34
C PRO A 353 -7.47 1.56 -12.36
N LYS A 354 -7.23 2.16 -11.20
CA LYS A 354 -6.94 3.59 -11.05
C LYS A 354 -5.89 3.76 -9.96
N TYR A 355 -4.62 3.67 -10.38
CA TYR A 355 -3.50 3.92 -9.48
C TYR A 355 -3.45 5.39 -9.09
N ASP A 356 -3.06 5.67 -7.85
CA ASP A 356 -2.82 7.03 -7.35
C ASP A 356 -1.54 7.00 -6.50
N PHE A 357 -0.54 7.75 -6.95
CA PHE A 357 0.77 7.84 -6.29
C PHE A 357 0.69 8.27 -4.82
N SER A 358 -0.35 9.02 -4.44
CA SER A 358 -0.59 9.42 -3.05
C SER A 358 -0.96 8.25 -2.14
N TRP A 359 -1.38 7.12 -2.69
CA TRP A 359 -1.89 5.97 -1.97
C TRP A 359 -1.15 4.69 -2.36
N GLN A 360 0.07 4.53 -1.89
CA GLN A 360 0.90 3.35 -2.13
C GLN A 360 0.58 2.28 -1.09
N LEU A 361 -0.46 1.50 -1.37
CA LEU A 361 -1.05 0.57 -0.40
C LEU A 361 -0.44 -0.82 -0.51
N PHE A 362 -0.26 -1.46 0.65
CA PHE A 362 -0.14 -2.91 0.75
C PHE A 362 -1.53 -3.55 0.73
N TYR A 363 -1.67 -4.64 0.02
CA TYR A 363 -2.89 -5.44 -0.10
C TYR A 363 -2.64 -6.79 0.57
N TYR A 364 -2.89 -6.85 1.89
CA TYR A 364 -2.68 -8.07 2.69
C TYR A 364 -3.77 -9.09 2.39
N LEU A 365 -3.41 -10.26 1.86
CA LEU A 365 -4.37 -11.30 1.55
C LEU A 365 -5.15 -11.73 2.81
N ALA A 366 -6.47 -11.87 2.68
CA ALA A 366 -7.32 -12.38 3.76
C ALA A 366 -6.91 -13.80 4.15
N ASP A 367 -6.67 -14.65 3.13
CA ASP A 367 -6.06 -15.97 3.24
C ASP A 367 -4.78 -15.99 2.40
N GLN A 368 -3.67 -16.38 3.01
CA GLN A 368 -2.42 -16.55 2.30
C GLN A 368 -2.57 -17.65 1.24
N LYS A 369 -1.99 -17.40 0.07
CA LYS A 369 -2.19 -18.26 -1.11
C LYS A 369 -0.97 -19.11 -1.39
N VAL A 370 -1.16 -20.42 -1.51
CA VAL A 370 -0.10 -21.32 -1.97
C VAL A 370 0.27 -21.00 -3.42
N LEU A 371 1.54 -20.74 -3.66
CA LEU A 371 2.15 -20.64 -4.97
C LEU A 371 3.01 -21.91 -5.19
N PRO A 372 2.56 -22.87 -6.01
CA PRO A 372 3.37 -24.03 -6.35
C PRO A 372 4.67 -23.65 -7.05
N ALA A 373 5.69 -24.49 -6.94
CA ALA A 373 6.91 -24.37 -7.74
C ALA A 373 6.58 -24.29 -9.24
N GLY A 374 7.21 -23.36 -9.96
CA GLY A 374 6.93 -23.07 -11.36
C GLY A 374 5.82 -22.03 -11.58
N THR A 375 5.20 -21.50 -10.51
CA THR A 375 4.25 -20.39 -10.66
C THR A 375 4.99 -19.14 -11.13
N ARG A 376 4.46 -18.49 -12.19
CA ARG A 376 4.94 -17.22 -12.71
C ARG A 376 4.00 -16.10 -12.25
N ILE A 377 4.55 -15.13 -11.53
CA ILE A 377 3.85 -13.87 -11.23
C ILE A 377 4.15 -12.90 -12.37
N HIS A 378 3.10 -12.47 -13.05
CA HIS A 378 3.14 -11.54 -14.16
C HIS A 378 2.49 -10.22 -13.74
N CYS A 379 3.22 -9.13 -13.92
CA CYS A 379 2.76 -7.80 -13.60
C CYS A 379 2.64 -6.97 -14.88
N VAL A 380 1.51 -6.28 -15.04
CA VAL A 380 1.28 -5.33 -16.13
C VAL A 380 0.93 -3.98 -15.52
N ALA A 381 1.61 -2.94 -15.97
CA ALA A 381 1.38 -1.56 -15.55
C ALA A 381 1.17 -0.67 -16.78
N HIS A 382 0.26 0.29 -16.68
CA HIS A 382 0.13 1.35 -17.68
C HIS A 382 0.53 2.70 -17.09
N PHE A 383 1.09 3.54 -17.94
CA PHE A 383 1.51 4.90 -17.61
C PHE A 383 0.83 5.92 -18.51
N ASP A 384 0.47 7.07 -17.94
CA ASP A 384 -0.10 8.22 -18.67
C ASP A 384 0.89 9.39 -18.62
N ASN A 385 1.70 9.54 -19.66
CA ASN A 385 2.62 10.66 -19.87
C ASN A 385 2.00 11.76 -20.72
N SER A 386 0.67 11.82 -20.83
CA SER A 386 -0.03 12.84 -21.61
C SER A 386 -0.25 14.14 -20.82
N PRO A 387 -0.57 15.26 -21.51
CA PRO A 387 -0.94 16.49 -20.84
C PRO A 387 -2.30 16.42 -20.11
N ASN A 388 -3.07 15.35 -20.30
CA ASN A 388 -4.34 15.15 -19.60
C ASN A 388 -4.16 14.55 -18.20
N ASN A 389 -2.99 14.01 -17.88
CA ASN A 389 -2.66 13.55 -16.53
C ASN A 389 -2.28 14.76 -15.65
N PRO A 390 -3.11 15.15 -14.66
CA PRO A 390 -2.84 16.34 -13.84
C PRO A 390 -1.63 16.17 -12.91
N ALA A 391 -1.17 14.94 -12.68
CA ALA A 391 0.00 14.64 -11.87
C ALA A 391 1.30 14.63 -12.70
N ASN A 392 1.22 14.63 -14.02
CA ASN A 392 2.38 14.61 -14.89
C ASN A 392 3.13 15.96 -14.85
N PRO A 393 4.39 16.01 -14.38
CA PRO A 393 5.11 17.28 -14.28
C PRO A 393 5.51 17.86 -15.64
N ASP A 394 5.74 17.02 -16.66
CA ASP A 394 6.12 17.46 -18.01
C ASP A 394 5.78 16.37 -19.05
N ALA A 395 4.73 16.60 -19.83
CA ALA A 395 4.29 15.69 -20.89
C ALA A 395 5.16 15.76 -22.16
N THR A 396 6.07 16.70 -22.26
CA THR A 396 6.95 16.88 -23.45
C THR A 396 8.22 16.05 -23.38
N GLN A 397 8.50 15.42 -22.25
CA GLN A 397 9.71 14.63 -22.03
C GLN A 397 9.44 13.14 -22.16
N THR A 398 10.39 12.40 -22.72
CA THR A 398 10.47 10.95 -22.60
C THR A 398 10.93 10.59 -21.19
N VAL A 399 10.23 9.70 -20.54
CA VAL A 399 10.48 9.31 -19.15
C VAL A 399 11.04 7.90 -19.06
N ARG A 400 12.00 7.71 -18.16
CA ARG A 400 12.70 6.44 -17.96
C ARG A 400 12.68 6.05 -16.49
N TRP A 401 13.15 4.84 -16.23
CA TRP A 401 13.39 4.37 -14.87
C TRP A 401 14.32 5.33 -14.10
N GLY A 402 13.91 5.67 -12.90
CA GLY A 402 14.69 6.47 -11.95
C GLY A 402 14.04 6.53 -10.57
N ASP A 403 14.83 6.94 -9.59
CA ASP A 403 14.44 6.90 -8.17
C ASP A 403 13.52 8.06 -7.77
N GLN A 404 13.48 9.14 -8.56
CA GLN A 404 12.73 10.33 -8.19
C GLN A 404 11.30 10.30 -8.72
N SER A 405 10.35 10.93 -8.03
CA SER A 405 8.93 10.89 -8.38
C SER A 405 8.60 11.46 -9.78
N TRP A 406 9.42 12.32 -10.33
CA TRP A 406 9.27 12.80 -11.74
C TRP A 406 9.89 11.89 -12.80
N GLU A 407 10.65 10.89 -12.40
CA GLU A 407 11.03 9.71 -13.19
C GLU A 407 9.94 8.66 -13.02
N GLU A 408 10.15 7.41 -13.46
CA GLU A 408 9.16 6.36 -13.25
C GLU A 408 9.78 5.06 -12.77
N MET A 409 8.99 4.29 -12.04
CA MET A 409 9.28 2.92 -11.66
C MET A 409 8.11 2.00 -12.04
N MET A 410 8.42 0.75 -12.38
CA MET A 410 7.46 -0.34 -12.51
C MET A 410 7.92 -1.48 -11.61
N ILE A 411 7.31 -1.59 -10.43
CA ILE A 411 7.66 -2.63 -9.45
C ILE A 411 6.38 -3.25 -8.88
N GLY A 412 6.22 -4.53 -9.07
CA GLY A 412 5.24 -5.33 -8.38
C GLY A 412 5.88 -5.98 -7.16
N PHE A 413 5.89 -5.32 -5.99
CA PHE A 413 6.34 -5.94 -4.74
C PHE A 413 5.32 -6.95 -4.24
N PHE A 414 5.79 -7.97 -3.56
CA PHE A 414 4.95 -8.93 -2.85
C PHE A 414 5.76 -9.65 -1.76
N ASP A 415 5.11 -9.94 -0.65
CA ASP A 415 5.71 -10.75 0.42
C ASP A 415 5.34 -12.21 0.22
N VAL A 416 6.34 -13.09 0.42
CA VAL A 416 6.18 -14.53 0.43
C VAL A 416 6.66 -15.12 1.76
N ALA A 417 5.93 -16.11 2.29
CA ALA A 417 6.35 -16.88 3.45
C ALA A 417 6.89 -18.24 2.98
N MET A 418 8.07 -18.59 3.47
CA MET A 418 8.83 -19.77 3.10
C MET A 418 9.49 -20.39 4.33
N ASP A 419 9.99 -21.62 4.20
CA ASP A 419 10.77 -22.25 5.25
C ASP A 419 11.93 -21.31 5.69
N ARG A 420 12.05 -21.08 7.00
CA ARG A 420 13.00 -20.10 7.56
C ARG A 420 14.46 -20.41 7.27
N ASP A 421 14.79 -21.70 7.08
CA ASP A 421 16.17 -22.17 6.92
C ASP A 421 16.64 -22.11 5.45
N LYS A 422 15.75 -21.72 4.51
CA LYS A 422 16.05 -21.55 3.09
C LYS A 422 16.59 -20.16 2.78
N ASP A 423 17.45 -20.09 1.76
CA ASP A 423 17.85 -18.80 1.18
C ASP A 423 16.72 -18.26 0.29
N PRO A 424 16.21 -17.05 0.53
CA PRO A 424 15.19 -16.45 -0.34
C PRO A 424 15.60 -16.36 -1.81
N MET A 425 16.88 -16.25 -2.10
CA MET A 425 17.37 -16.20 -3.48
C MET A 425 17.11 -17.51 -4.25
N ASP A 426 17.05 -18.64 -3.55
CA ASP A 426 16.71 -19.95 -4.17
C ASP A 426 15.27 -19.98 -4.72
N LEU A 427 14.37 -19.10 -4.24
CA LEU A 427 13.01 -18.99 -4.76
C LEU A 427 12.96 -18.47 -6.20
N PHE A 428 14.02 -17.80 -6.69
CA PHE A 428 13.98 -17.06 -7.95
C PHE A 428 15.04 -17.49 -8.94
N VAL A 429 16.01 -18.32 -8.52
CA VAL A 429 17.10 -18.80 -9.38
C VAL A 429 16.79 -20.23 -9.84
N GLU A 430 16.70 -20.44 -11.16
CA GLU A 430 16.62 -21.79 -11.72
C GLU A 430 17.83 -22.63 -11.28
N LYS A 431 17.59 -23.67 -10.48
CA LYS A 431 18.63 -24.67 -10.18
C LYS A 431 18.96 -25.44 -11.48
N LYS A 432 20.13 -25.20 -12.05
CA LYS A 432 20.63 -26.05 -13.15
C LYS A 432 20.71 -27.47 -12.62
N HIS A 433 19.76 -28.31 -13.00
CA HIS A 433 19.89 -29.75 -12.78
C HIS A 433 21.19 -30.18 -13.47
N GLY A 434 22.21 -30.49 -12.66
CA GLY A 434 23.41 -31.10 -13.15
C GLY A 434 22.99 -32.33 -13.97
N LYS A 435 23.41 -32.39 -15.24
CA LYS A 435 23.32 -33.65 -16.00
C LYS A 435 23.98 -34.68 -15.12
N SER A 436 23.20 -35.64 -14.61
CA SER A 436 23.72 -36.87 -14.08
C SER A 436 24.52 -37.51 -15.23
N GLY A 437 25.86 -37.45 -15.11
CA GLY A 437 26.72 -38.15 -16.04
C GLY A 437 26.45 -39.64 -15.91
N ASP A 438 26.03 -40.25 -17.02
CA ASP A 438 26.19 -41.65 -17.27
C ASP A 438 27.66 -41.94 -17.62
#